data_7f166748b7a1745099c9f035218d7f8c
#
_entry.id   7f166748b7a1745099c9f035218d7f8c
#
_cell.length_a   1.000
_cell.length_b   1.000
_cell.length_c   1.000
_cell.angle_alpha   90.00
_cell.angle_beta   90.00
_cell.angle_gamma   90.00
#
_symmetry.space_group_name_H-M   'P 1'
#
loop_
_entity.id
_entity.type
_entity.pdbx_description
1 polymer ?
#
loop_
_entity_poly.entity_id
_entity_poly.type
_entity_poly.pdbx_seq_one_letter_code
_entity_poly.pdbx_strand_id
1 'polypeptide(L)'
;MSEAKINFNFNQKKVLITGGTSGMGEATAQAFVEAGANVIISGRNQERASNIIARLGDAPGSIDFIEADISGSAACNQLVAQAVANLGGLDIVVNSAGVIYHATAEETTDEQWLETMNVNVNGMFYVCRAAIPHLKNEGGVIVNIASDAALSGSYHLTAYCASKGAVLQMTRAMALDYARDNIRVVPICPGDVDTPMLRGEFRDRGLDAEAGLSESAQGVPLNRVCSAEEVAHMVLYAASDSANFITGYPLVLDGGNRA
;
A
#
# COMPACT_ATOMS: atom_id res chain seq x y z
N MET A 1 12.53 -27.97 11.76
CA MET A 1 13.13 -27.27 10.62
C MET A 1 13.19 -25.81 11.02
N SER A 2 14.37 -25.18 11.10
CA SER A 2 14.45 -23.75 11.43
C SER A 2 13.82 -22.97 10.29
N GLU A 3 12.82 -22.14 10.61
CA GLU A 3 12.28 -21.16 9.68
C GLU A 3 13.43 -20.24 9.27
N ALA A 4 13.86 -20.32 8.01
CA ALA A 4 14.79 -19.36 7.44
C ALA A 4 14.03 -18.04 7.27
N LYS A 5 14.06 -17.18 8.30
CA LYS A 5 13.52 -15.82 8.20
C LYS A 5 14.45 -15.01 7.32
N ILE A 6 13.92 -14.44 6.25
CA ILE A 6 14.61 -13.40 5.49
C ILE A 6 14.67 -12.18 6.41
N ASN A 7 15.87 -11.82 6.88
CA ASN A 7 16.09 -10.62 7.67
C ASN A 7 16.36 -9.46 6.73
N PHE A 8 15.40 -8.56 6.58
CA PHE A 8 15.61 -7.27 5.94
C PHE A 8 16.27 -6.32 6.93
N ASN A 9 17.21 -5.51 6.44
CA ASN A 9 17.82 -4.44 7.21
C ASN A 9 17.47 -3.09 6.58
N PHE A 10 16.65 -2.32 7.27
CA PHE A 10 16.27 -0.96 6.89
C PHE A 10 16.73 0.07 7.92
N ASN A 11 17.80 -0.25 8.66
CA ASN A 11 18.31 0.64 9.70
C ASN A 11 18.53 2.06 9.15
N GLN A 12 17.96 3.05 9.86
CA GLN A 12 17.98 4.47 9.51
C GLN A 12 17.27 4.87 8.20
N LYS A 13 16.64 3.94 7.47
CA LYS A 13 15.83 4.28 6.29
C LYS A 13 14.60 5.08 6.69
N LYS A 14 14.28 6.09 5.91
CA LYS A 14 13.22 7.08 6.11
C LYS A 14 12.03 6.72 5.25
N VAL A 15 10.95 6.28 5.87
CA VAL A 15 9.80 5.66 5.20
C VAL A 15 8.53 6.45 5.46
N LEU A 16 7.79 6.79 4.41
CA LEU A 16 6.44 7.33 4.47
C LEU A 16 5.45 6.27 3.98
N ILE A 17 4.41 5.98 4.78
CA ILE A 17 3.37 5.01 4.43
C ILE A 17 1.99 5.67 4.52
N THR A 18 1.29 5.81 3.39
CA THR A 18 -0.11 6.25 3.40
C THR A 18 -1.03 5.07 3.68
N GLY A 19 -2.14 5.30 4.39
CA GLY A 19 -3.02 4.20 4.83
C GLY A 19 -2.38 3.29 5.89
N GLY A 20 -1.38 3.79 6.61
CA GLY A 20 -0.60 3.03 7.59
C GLY A 20 -1.31 2.72 8.90
N THR A 21 -2.59 3.09 9.05
CA THR A 21 -3.35 2.90 10.31
C THR A 21 -4.24 1.66 10.33
N SER A 22 -4.15 0.79 9.30
CA SER A 22 -4.88 -0.49 9.25
C SER A 22 -4.37 -1.41 8.15
N GLY A 23 -4.68 -2.70 8.25
CA GLY A 23 -4.51 -3.71 7.22
C GLY A 23 -3.08 -3.79 6.65
N MET A 24 -2.95 -3.82 5.33
CA MET A 24 -1.64 -3.96 4.66
C MET A 24 -0.66 -2.83 5.01
N GLY A 25 -1.17 -1.58 5.13
CA GLY A 25 -0.33 -0.43 5.51
C GLY A 25 0.20 -0.53 6.94
N GLU A 26 -0.62 -0.96 7.89
CA GLU A 26 -0.21 -1.19 9.28
C GLU A 26 0.82 -2.31 9.37
N ALA A 27 0.57 -3.47 8.74
CA ALA A 27 1.52 -4.59 8.70
C ALA A 27 2.85 -4.18 8.06
N THR A 28 2.80 -3.36 7.00
CA THR A 28 3.99 -2.81 6.35
C THR A 28 4.77 -1.88 7.28
N ALA A 29 4.07 -1.00 8.01
CA ALA A 29 4.70 -0.10 8.98
C ALA A 29 5.40 -0.90 10.08
N GLN A 30 4.73 -1.90 10.66
CA GLN A 30 5.31 -2.79 11.64
C GLN A 30 6.59 -3.46 11.11
N ALA A 31 6.52 -4.06 9.93
CA ALA A 31 7.66 -4.77 9.34
C ALA A 31 8.86 -3.85 9.08
N PHE A 32 8.66 -2.61 8.63
CA PHE A 32 9.76 -1.64 8.48
C PHE A 32 10.35 -1.21 9.83
N VAL A 33 9.52 -0.94 10.84
CA VAL A 33 10.00 -0.55 12.18
C VAL A 33 10.78 -1.68 12.83
N GLU A 34 10.32 -2.92 12.73
CA GLU A 34 11.03 -4.11 13.20
C GLU A 34 12.36 -4.33 12.46
N ALA A 35 12.44 -3.89 11.21
CA ALA A 35 13.68 -3.91 10.40
C ALA A 35 14.59 -2.68 10.63
N GLY A 36 14.28 -1.80 11.58
CA GLY A 36 15.11 -0.67 12.01
C GLY A 36 14.84 0.65 11.27
N ALA A 37 13.79 0.75 10.47
CA ALA A 37 13.45 1.99 9.75
C ALA A 37 12.83 3.05 10.65
N ASN A 38 12.98 4.32 10.25
CA ASN A 38 12.23 5.44 10.79
C ASN A 38 10.99 5.66 9.90
N VAL A 39 9.80 5.41 10.47
CA VAL A 39 8.56 5.34 9.72
C VAL A 39 7.62 6.47 10.10
N ILE A 40 7.05 7.15 9.13
CA ILE A 40 5.87 7.97 9.31
C ILE A 40 4.69 7.26 8.64
N ILE A 41 3.66 6.98 9.42
CA ILE A 41 2.38 6.51 8.90
C ILE A 41 1.42 7.68 8.74
N SER A 42 0.53 7.58 7.74
CA SER A 42 -0.53 8.57 7.54
C SER A 42 -1.89 7.90 7.35
N GLY A 43 -2.92 8.58 7.80
CA GLY A 43 -4.32 8.18 7.72
C GLY A 43 -5.24 9.20 8.37
N ARG A 44 -6.53 8.85 8.51
CA ARG A 44 -7.57 9.74 9.08
C ARG A 44 -7.94 9.40 10.53
N ASN A 45 -7.36 8.35 11.11
CA ASN A 45 -7.76 7.85 12.42
C ASN A 45 -6.60 7.93 13.41
N GLN A 46 -6.60 8.99 14.23
CA GLN A 46 -5.60 9.25 15.26
C GLN A 46 -5.56 8.17 16.36
N GLU A 47 -6.71 7.63 16.74
CA GLU A 47 -6.77 6.61 17.80
C GLU A 47 -6.08 5.31 17.38
N ARG A 48 -6.36 4.83 16.15
CA ARG A 48 -5.65 3.67 15.59
C ARG A 48 -4.16 3.90 15.50
N ALA A 49 -3.75 5.09 15.04
CA ALA A 49 -2.34 5.45 14.96
C ALA A 49 -1.67 5.40 16.34
N SER A 50 -2.31 5.98 17.37
CA SER A 50 -1.79 5.97 18.74
C SER A 50 -1.61 4.55 19.29
N ASN A 51 -2.54 3.64 19.00
CA ASN A 51 -2.45 2.24 19.41
C ASN A 51 -1.28 1.51 18.71
N ILE A 52 -1.05 1.79 17.43
CA ILE A 52 0.07 1.21 16.67
C ILE A 52 1.40 1.72 17.22
N ILE A 53 1.53 3.02 17.44
CA ILE A 53 2.73 3.66 18.00
C ILE A 53 3.05 3.08 19.39
N ALA A 54 2.06 2.96 20.26
CA ALA A 54 2.25 2.38 21.58
C ALA A 54 2.72 0.91 21.52
N ARG A 55 2.19 0.13 20.58
CA ARG A 55 2.57 -1.28 20.39
C ARG A 55 3.99 -1.46 19.87
N LEU A 56 4.47 -0.53 19.03
CA LEU A 56 5.77 -0.61 18.36
C LEU A 56 6.87 0.20 19.05
N GLY A 57 6.59 0.83 20.20
CA GLY A 57 7.50 1.75 20.89
C GLY A 57 8.85 1.15 21.30
N ASP A 58 8.93 -0.18 21.48
CA ASP A 58 10.17 -0.88 21.86
C ASP A 58 10.88 -1.56 20.67
N ALA A 59 10.39 -1.34 19.44
CA ALA A 59 10.99 -1.91 18.24
C ALA A 59 12.31 -1.21 17.85
N PRO A 60 13.18 -1.85 17.04
CA PRO A 60 14.49 -1.30 16.66
C PRO A 60 14.44 0.04 15.92
N GLY A 61 13.38 0.29 15.14
CA GLY A 61 13.16 1.55 14.42
C GLY A 61 12.29 2.53 15.20
N SER A 62 11.78 3.55 14.53
CA SER A 62 10.85 4.51 15.10
C SER A 62 9.58 4.63 14.26
N ILE A 63 8.47 5.04 14.89
CA ILE A 63 7.21 5.28 14.21
C ILE A 63 6.55 6.55 14.73
N ASP A 64 6.04 7.35 13.81
CA ASP A 64 5.26 8.55 14.11
C ASP A 64 4.07 8.65 13.15
N PHE A 65 3.14 9.54 13.43
CA PHE A 65 1.89 9.70 12.67
C PHE A 65 1.67 11.13 12.22
N ILE A 66 1.23 11.29 10.98
CA ILE A 66 0.73 12.55 10.44
C ILE A 66 -0.69 12.32 9.93
N GLU A 67 -1.67 13.01 10.51
CA GLU A 67 -3.04 12.97 10.03
C GLU A 67 -3.15 13.65 8.67
N ALA A 68 -3.67 12.93 7.68
CA ALA A 68 -3.93 13.50 6.37
C ALA A 68 -5.05 12.75 5.64
N ASP A 69 -5.88 13.51 4.93
CA ASP A 69 -6.76 13.00 3.88
C ASP A 69 -6.07 13.19 2.52
N ILE A 70 -5.66 12.08 1.93
CA ILE A 70 -4.92 12.10 0.66
C ILE A 70 -5.79 12.38 -0.56
N SER A 71 -7.10 12.49 -0.43
CA SER A 71 -7.98 12.86 -1.55
C SER A 71 -7.72 14.28 -2.08
N GLY A 72 -7.03 15.13 -1.31
CA GLY A 72 -6.71 16.51 -1.65
C GLY A 72 -5.22 16.76 -1.90
N SER A 73 -4.90 17.41 -3.03
CA SER A 73 -3.52 17.75 -3.41
C SER A 73 -2.75 18.56 -2.37
N ALA A 74 -3.40 19.57 -1.74
CA ALA A 74 -2.77 20.40 -0.73
C ALA A 74 -2.39 19.58 0.52
N ALA A 75 -3.27 18.70 0.97
CA ALA A 75 -3.02 17.81 2.11
C ALA A 75 -1.85 16.86 1.83
N CYS A 76 -1.76 16.30 0.62
CA CYS A 76 -0.64 15.45 0.23
C CYS A 76 0.70 16.20 0.21
N ASN A 77 0.72 17.45 -0.29
CA ASN A 77 1.93 18.28 -0.27
C ASN A 77 2.37 18.57 1.17
N GLN A 78 1.44 18.90 2.07
CA GLN A 78 1.73 19.13 3.49
C GLN A 78 2.23 17.87 4.19
N LEU A 79 1.57 16.72 3.94
CA LEU A 79 1.98 15.42 4.47
C LEU A 79 3.44 15.11 4.13
N VAL A 80 3.79 15.20 2.85
CA VAL A 80 5.16 14.89 2.41
C VAL A 80 6.16 15.88 2.98
N ALA A 81 5.85 17.18 2.98
CA ALA A 81 6.74 18.20 3.55
C ALA A 81 6.99 17.98 5.05
N GLN A 82 5.96 17.65 5.82
CA GLN A 82 6.10 17.34 7.25
C GLN A 82 6.88 16.02 7.46
N ALA A 83 6.60 14.98 6.67
CA ALA A 83 7.34 13.73 6.75
C ALA A 83 8.84 13.93 6.49
N VAL A 84 9.18 14.68 5.44
CA VAL A 84 10.58 15.02 5.12
C VAL A 84 11.24 15.82 6.24
N ALA A 85 10.53 16.80 6.82
CA ALA A 85 11.07 17.60 7.94
C ALA A 85 11.31 16.76 9.19
N ASN A 86 10.37 15.86 9.54
CA ASN A 86 10.47 15.02 10.74
C ASN A 86 11.55 13.93 10.59
N LEU A 87 11.65 13.31 9.40
CA LEU A 87 12.62 12.26 9.12
C LEU A 87 14.02 12.78 8.72
N GLY A 88 14.12 14.06 8.35
CA GLY A 88 15.36 14.62 7.79
C GLY A 88 15.65 14.13 6.37
N GLY A 89 14.63 13.76 5.59
CA GLY A 89 14.71 13.25 4.21
C GLY A 89 13.70 12.14 3.94
N LEU A 90 13.86 11.46 2.78
CA LEU A 90 12.95 10.39 2.39
C LEU A 90 13.70 9.37 1.51
N ASP A 91 13.59 8.08 1.84
CA ASP A 91 14.18 6.99 1.07
C ASP A 91 13.09 6.13 0.39
N ILE A 92 11.97 5.91 1.09
CA ILE A 92 10.93 4.99 0.66
C ILE A 92 9.55 5.62 0.86
N VAL A 93 8.69 5.47 -0.15
CA VAL A 93 7.27 5.82 -0.07
C VAL A 93 6.44 4.58 -0.35
N VAL A 94 5.49 4.27 0.52
CA VAL A 94 4.51 3.21 0.31
C VAL A 94 3.11 3.80 0.22
N ASN A 95 2.51 3.74 -0.95
CA ASN A 95 1.14 4.15 -1.16
C ASN A 95 0.20 2.96 -0.95
N SER A 96 -0.34 2.82 0.27
CA SER A 96 -1.25 1.73 0.66
C SER A 96 -2.68 2.22 0.97
N ALA A 97 -2.92 3.52 1.02
CA ALA A 97 -4.27 4.05 1.21
C ALA A 97 -5.17 3.70 0.02
N GLY A 98 -6.40 3.31 0.32
CA GLY A 98 -7.40 2.98 -0.71
C GLY A 98 -8.78 2.78 -0.12
N VAL A 99 -9.77 2.83 -1.00
CA VAL A 99 -11.17 2.50 -0.73
C VAL A 99 -11.69 1.55 -1.79
N ILE A 100 -12.73 0.79 -1.46
CA ILE A 100 -13.42 -0.12 -2.35
C ILE A 100 -14.92 -0.03 -2.10
N TYR A 101 -15.71 -0.12 -3.17
CA TYR A 101 -17.15 -0.24 -3.16
C TYR A 101 -17.55 -1.41 -4.03
N HIS A 102 -18.36 -2.30 -3.49
CA HIS A 102 -18.87 -3.46 -4.20
C HIS A 102 -20.18 -3.10 -4.91
N ALA A 103 -20.10 -2.74 -6.19
CA ALA A 103 -21.23 -2.34 -7.02
C ALA A 103 -20.95 -2.61 -8.50
N THR A 104 -22.01 -2.92 -9.27
CA THR A 104 -21.96 -2.93 -10.73
C THR A 104 -21.80 -1.50 -11.29
N ALA A 105 -21.57 -1.35 -12.59
CA ALA A 105 -21.44 -0.02 -13.19
C ALA A 105 -22.70 0.85 -13.06
N GLU A 106 -23.90 0.24 -13.16
CA GLU A 106 -25.19 0.91 -13.01
C GLU A 106 -25.56 1.22 -11.56
N GLU A 107 -25.01 0.49 -10.60
CA GLU A 107 -25.25 0.68 -9.16
C GLU A 107 -24.25 1.65 -8.53
N THR A 108 -23.09 1.85 -9.16
CA THR A 108 -22.05 2.76 -8.64
C THR A 108 -22.55 4.20 -8.69
N THR A 109 -22.66 4.85 -7.53
CA THR A 109 -23.05 6.26 -7.48
C THR A 109 -21.89 7.17 -7.91
N ASP A 110 -22.20 8.42 -8.29
CA ASP A 110 -21.18 9.42 -8.63
C ASP A 110 -20.22 9.67 -7.45
N GLU A 111 -20.75 9.66 -6.22
CA GLU A 111 -19.96 9.85 -5.00
C GLU A 111 -18.98 8.70 -4.79
N GLN A 112 -19.43 7.45 -4.94
CA GLN A 112 -18.56 6.27 -4.81
C GLN A 112 -17.48 6.25 -5.89
N TRP A 113 -17.85 6.59 -7.13
CA TRP A 113 -16.90 6.72 -8.23
C TRP A 113 -15.85 7.79 -7.92
N LEU A 114 -16.29 9.00 -7.56
CA LEU A 114 -15.40 10.12 -7.28
C LEU A 114 -14.50 9.85 -6.07
N GLU A 115 -15.03 9.27 -5.00
CA GLU A 115 -14.20 8.92 -3.82
C GLU A 115 -13.16 7.86 -4.20
N THR A 116 -13.54 6.82 -4.95
CA THR A 116 -12.62 5.79 -5.43
C THR A 116 -11.49 6.41 -6.25
N MET A 117 -11.81 7.27 -7.20
CA MET A 117 -10.79 7.94 -8.03
C MET A 117 -9.95 8.93 -7.23
N ASN A 118 -10.55 9.70 -6.33
CA ASN A 118 -9.83 10.70 -5.54
C ASN A 118 -8.86 10.06 -4.54
N VAL A 119 -9.26 8.99 -3.87
CA VAL A 119 -8.37 8.32 -2.90
C VAL A 119 -7.36 7.42 -3.61
N ASN A 120 -7.83 6.47 -4.46
CA ASN A 120 -6.96 5.43 -5.00
C ASN A 120 -6.02 5.96 -6.09
N VAL A 121 -6.46 6.94 -6.90
CA VAL A 121 -5.73 7.42 -8.08
C VAL A 121 -5.10 8.79 -7.80
N ASN A 122 -5.92 9.81 -7.55
CA ASN A 122 -5.45 11.17 -7.37
C ASN A 122 -4.54 11.30 -6.14
N GLY A 123 -4.94 10.69 -5.02
CA GLY A 123 -4.17 10.70 -3.77
C GLY A 123 -2.79 10.09 -3.93
N MET A 124 -2.71 8.89 -4.52
CA MET A 124 -1.44 8.25 -4.83
C MET A 124 -0.57 9.12 -5.74
N PHE A 125 -1.15 9.67 -6.80
CA PHE A 125 -0.43 10.59 -7.69
C PHE A 125 0.09 11.83 -6.98
N TYR A 126 -0.71 12.47 -6.12
CA TYR A 126 -0.31 13.67 -5.39
C TYR A 126 0.83 13.40 -4.42
N VAL A 127 0.78 12.28 -3.71
CA VAL A 127 1.87 11.85 -2.82
C VAL A 127 3.13 11.57 -3.62
N CYS A 128 3.07 10.79 -4.71
CA CYS A 128 4.22 10.54 -5.57
C CYS A 128 4.82 11.84 -6.10
N ARG A 129 3.99 12.74 -6.64
CA ARG A 129 4.43 14.04 -7.18
C ARG A 129 5.14 14.89 -6.14
N ALA A 130 4.65 14.91 -4.89
CA ALA A 130 5.28 15.65 -3.81
C ALA A 130 6.58 14.99 -3.32
N ALA A 131 6.64 13.65 -3.30
CA ALA A 131 7.78 12.90 -2.78
C ALA A 131 8.98 12.83 -3.75
N ILE A 132 8.73 12.72 -5.05
CA ILE A 132 9.77 12.55 -6.08
C ILE A 132 10.91 13.58 -5.98
N PRO A 133 10.66 14.89 -5.80
CA PRO A 133 11.76 15.86 -5.66
C PRO A 133 12.72 15.56 -4.49
N HIS A 134 12.21 14.96 -3.42
CA HIS A 134 13.01 14.60 -2.25
C HIS A 134 13.79 13.29 -2.44
N LEU A 135 13.26 12.37 -3.25
CA LEU A 135 13.94 11.11 -3.60
C LEU A 135 15.06 11.30 -4.63
N LYS A 136 14.98 12.32 -5.50
CA LYS A 136 15.99 12.57 -6.54
C LYS A 136 17.39 12.86 -6.02
N ASN A 137 17.52 13.28 -4.77
CA ASN A 137 18.83 13.66 -4.22
C ASN A 137 19.76 12.45 -4.04
N GLU A 138 19.22 11.31 -3.59
CA GLU A 138 19.99 10.11 -3.25
C GLU A 138 19.45 8.84 -3.93
N GLY A 139 18.40 8.97 -4.71
CA GLY A 139 17.62 7.86 -5.20
C GLY A 139 16.61 7.38 -4.17
N GLY A 140 15.82 6.35 -4.50
CA GLY A 140 14.83 5.80 -3.56
C GLY A 140 13.85 4.83 -4.19
N VAL A 141 12.84 4.46 -3.42
CA VAL A 141 11.82 3.52 -3.87
C VAL A 141 10.42 4.02 -3.57
N ILE A 142 9.54 3.95 -4.56
CA ILE A 142 8.10 4.13 -4.40
C ILE A 142 7.43 2.76 -4.61
N VAL A 143 6.69 2.29 -3.62
CA VAL A 143 5.88 1.08 -3.72
C VAL A 143 4.41 1.47 -3.73
N ASN A 144 3.71 1.13 -4.80
CA ASN A 144 2.29 1.41 -4.96
C ASN A 144 1.48 0.12 -4.81
N ILE A 145 0.58 0.07 -3.84
CA ILE A 145 -0.32 -1.07 -3.68
C ILE A 145 -1.45 -0.95 -4.72
N ALA A 146 -1.29 -1.72 -5.81
CA ALA A 146 -2.31 -1.90 -6.82
C ALA A 146 -3.30 -3.01 -6.38
N SER A 147 -3.57 -3.99 -7.23
CA SER A 147 -4.39 -5.18 -6.97
C SER A 147 -4.25 -6.13 -8.16
N ASP A 148 -4.59 -7.39 -8.01
CA ASP A 148 -4.85 -8.31 -9.13
C ASP A 148 -6.02 -7.81 -10.01
N ALA A 149 -6.97 -7.05 -9.45
CA ALA A 149 -8.02 -6.33 -10.16
C ALA A 149 -7.48 -5.24 -11.14
N ALA A 150 -6.19 -4.88 -11.06
CA ALA A 150 -5.51 -4.05 -12.07
C ALA A 150 -5.10 -4.84 -13.32
N LEU A 151 -5.07 -6.16 -13.23
CA LEU A 151 -4.60 -7.08 -14.27
C LEU A 151 -5.77 -7.75 -15.01
N SER A 152 -6.94 -7.78 -14.39
CA SER A 152 -8.16 -8.38 -14.94
C SER A 152 -9.40 -7.74 -14.33
N GLY A 153 -10.58 -8.04 -14.88
CA GLY A 153 -11.85 -7.63 -14.29
C GLY A 153 -12.20 -8.47 -13.05
N SER A 154 -12.98 -7.87 -12.16
CA SER A 154 -13.59 -8.54 -11.01
C SER A 154 -15.06 -8.17 -10.93
N TYR A 155 -15.91 -9.12 -10.53
CA TYR A 155 -17.35 -8.90 -10.43
C TYR A 155 -17.67 -7.80 -9.42
N HIS A 156 -18.62 -6.92 -9.78
CA HIS A 156 -19.11 -5.81 -8.93
C HIS A 156 -18.03 -4.82 -8.45
N LEU A 157 -16.91 -4.70 -9.19
CA LEU A 157 -15.78 -3.83 -8.82
C LEU A 157 -15.37 -2.89 -9.95
N THR A 158 -16.32 -2.40 -10.77
CA THR A 158 -16.00 -1.57 -11.95
C THR A 158 -15.14 -0.36 -11.60
N ALA A 159 -15.54 0.44 -10.61
CA ALA A 159 -14.78 1.62 -10.18
C ALA A 159 -13.41 1.25 -9.59
N TYR A 160 -13.37 0.19 -8.79
CA TYR A 160 -12.13 -0.28 -8.17
C TYR A 160 -11.14 -0.80 -9.21
N CYS A 161 -11.58 -1.67 -10.15
CA CYS A 161 -10.73 -2.16 -11.25
C CYS A 161 -10.16 -1.01 -12.08
N ALA A 162 -11.00 -0.01 -12.43
CA ALA A 162 -10.57 1.19 -13.15
C ALA A 162 -9.49 1.95 -12.36
N SER A 163 -9.69 2.15 -11.05
CA SER A 163 -8.74 2.85 -10.20
C SER A 163 -7.41 2.10 -10.08
N LYS A 164 -7.45 0.78 -9.86
CA LYS A 164 -6.22 -0.03 -9.70
C LYS A 164 -5.49 -0.24 -11.04
N GLY A 165 -6.22 -0.30 -12.14
CA GLY A 165 -5.64 -0.24 -13.49
C GLY A 165 -4.89 1.07 -13.74
N ALA A 166 -5.47 2.21 -13.34
CA ALA A 166 -4.81 3.52 -13.41
C ALA A 166 -3.54 3.56 -12.53
N VAL A 167 -3.61 3.07 -11.28
CA VAL A 167 -2.43 2.95 -10.38
C VAL A 167 -1.31 2.17 -11.04
N LEU A 168 -1.62 1.01 -11.64
CA LEU A 168 -0.63 0.17 -12.31
C LEU A 168 0.03 0.91 -13.49
N GLN A 169 -0.76 1.55 -14.36
CA GLN A 169 -0.20 2.24 -15.53
C GLN A 169 0.58 3.50 -15.16
N MET A 170 0.11 4.28 -14.17
CA MET A 170 0.89 5.42 -13.66
C MET A 170 2.22 4.96 -13.03
N THR A 171 2.22 3.84 -12.32
CA THR A 171 3.44 3.26 -11.75
C THR A 171 4.45 2.89 -12.84
N ARG A 172 4.00 2.28 -13.93
CA ARG A 172 4.84 1.95 -15.09
C ARG A 172 5.44 3.20 -15.75
N ALA A 173 4.64 4.24 -15.95
CA ALA A 173 5.11 5.49 -16.52
C ALA A 173 6.15 6.16 -15.64
N MET A 174 5.87 6.31 -14.32
CA MET A 174 6.81 6.88 -13.37
C MET A 174 8.10 6.06 -13.26
N ALA A 175 8.03 4.74 -13.37
CA ALA A 175 9.23 3.89 -13.38
C ALA A 175 10.18 4.21 -14.54
N LEU A 176 9.64 4.53 -15.73
CA LEU A 176 10.44 4.94 -16.88
C LEU A 176 10.99 6.37 -16.71
N ASP A 177 10.15 7.29 -16.23
CA ASP A 177 10.50 8.70 -16.11
C ASP A 177 11.64 8.93 -15.10
N TYR A 178 11.67 8.16 -13.99
CA TYR A 178 12.56 8.41 -12.86
C TYR A 178 13.69 7.37 -12.68
N ALA A 179 13.79 6.38 -13.56
CA ALA A 179 14.85 5.37 -13.49
C ALA A 179 16.27 5.98 -13.51
N ARG A 180 16.48 7.05 -14.29
CA ARG A 180 17.78 7.75 -14.39
C ARG A 180 18.11 8.60 -13.16
N ASP A 181 17.11 8.89 -12.33
CA ASP A 181 17.26 9.53 -11.02
C ASP A 181 17.49 8.51 -9.90
N ASN A 182 17.77 7.23 -10.24
CA ASN A 182 17.88 6.10 -9.30
C ASN A 182 16.63 5.89 -8.43
N ILE A 183 15.44 6.24 -8.95
CA ILE A 183 14.17 5.99 -8.27
C ILE A 183 13.51 4.79 -8.94
N ARG A 184 13.25 3.75 -8.15
CA ARG A 184 12.43 2.61 -8.56
C ARG A 184 10.98 2.85 -8.19
N VAL A 185 10.05 2.54 -9.07
CA VAL A 185 8.61 2.62 -8.79
C VAL A 185 8.01 1.26 -9.06
N VAL A 186 7.57 0.58 -8.00
CA VAL A 186 7.19 -0.84 -8.06
C VAL A 186 5.72 -1.02 -7.67
N PRO A 187 4.88 -1.60 -8.53
CA PRO A 187 3.51 -1.95 -8.19
C PRO A 187 3.46 -3.34 -7.54
N ILE A 188 2.77 -3.46 -6.41
CA ILE A 188 2.39 -4.75 -5.84
C ILE A 188 0.93 -4.99 -6.15
N CYS A 189 0.61 -6.17 -6.65
CA CYS A 189 -0.73 -6.58 -7.06
C CYS A 189 -1.19 -7.76 -6.19
N PRO A 190 -1.70 -7.51 -4.96
CA PRO A 190 -2.29 -8.57 -4.16
C PRO A 190 -3.63 -9.03 -4.73
N GLY A 191 -3.98 -10.30 -4.50
CA GLY A 191 -5.36 -10.79 -4.53
C GLY A 191 -6.09 -10.42 -3.23
N ASP A 192 -7.01 -11.29 -2.79
CA ASP A 192 -7.71 -11.12 -1.51
C ASP A 192 -6.74 -11.22 -0.34
N VAL A 193 -6.76 -10.20 0.53
CA VAL A 193 -5.92 -10.10 1.72
C VAL A 193 -6.82 -9.93 2.95
N ASP A 194 -6.63 -10.75 3.98
CA ASP A 194 -7.38 -10.65 5.23
C ASP A 194 -7.06 -9.33 5.94
N THR A 195 -7.94 -8.37 5.74
CA THR A 195 -7.84 -7.01 6.25
C THR A 195 -9.21 -6.50 6.70
N PRO A 196 -9.26 -5.43 7.50
CA PRO A 196 -10.53 -4.78 7.83
C PRO A 196 -11.35 -4.35 6.60
N MET A 197 -10.70 -4.05 5.48
CA MET A 197 -11.35 -3.71 4.20
C MET A 197 -12.11 -4.92 3.65
N LEU A 198 -11.45 -6.05 3.42
CA LEU A 198 -12.08 -7.26 2.90
C LEU A 198 -13.18 -7.78 3.84
N ARG A 199 -12.91 -7.81 5.14
CA ARG A 199 -13.92 -8.18 6.15
C ARG A 199 -15.10 -7.21 6.19
N GLY A 200 -14.89 -5.94 5.81
CA GLY A 200 -15.93 -4.93 5.61
C GLY A 200 -16.83 -5.26 4.43
N GLU A 201 -16.25 -5.59 3.28
CA GLU A 201 -16.98 -6.00 2.09
C GLU A 201 -17.90 -7.20 2.34
N PHE A 202 -17.44 -8.20 3.11
CA PHE A 202 -18.29 -9.34 3.47
C PHE A 202 -19.50 -8.92 4.31
N ARG A 203 -19.29 -8.04 5.31
CA ARG A 203 -20.40 -7.49 6.11
C ARG A 203 -21.40 -6.71 5.28
N ASP A 204 -20.93 -5.90 4.33
CA ASP A 204 -21.79 -5.10 3.44
C ASP A 204 -22.63 -6.00 2.52
N ARG A 205 -22.11 -7.19 2.18
CA ARG A 205 -22.85 -8.26 1.48
C ARG A 205 -23.74 -9.11 2.41
N GLY A 206 -23.79 -8.81 3.71
CA GLY A 206 -24.57 -9.57 4.70
C GLY A 206 -23.95 -10.93 5.07
N LEU A 207 -22.64 -11.13 4.80
CA LEU A 207 -21.91 -12.34 5.13
C LEU A 207 -21.19 -12.19 6.49
N ASP A 208 -21.08 -13.30 7.20
CA ASP A 208 -20.13 -13.40 8.30
C ASP A 208 -18.69 -13.34 7.75
N ALA A 209 -17.79 -12.68 8.49
CA ALA A 209 -16.43 -12.44 8.01
C ALA A 209 -15.64 -13.75 7.78
N GLU A 210 -15.78 -14.75 8.65
CA GLU A 210 -15.08 -16.03 8.51
C GLU A 210 -15.66 -16.86 7.35
N ALA A 211 -17.01 -16.81 7.17
CA ALA A 211 -17.65 -17.42 6.03
C ALA A 211 -17.19 -16.78 4.70
N GLY A 212 -17.08 -15.45 4.67
CA GLY A 212 -16.56 -14.71 3.51
C GLY A 212 -15.11 -15.04 3.18
N LEU A 213 -14.23 -15.12 4.19
CA LEU A 213 -12.84 -15.55 4.01
C LEU A 213 -12.76 -16.99 3.47
N SER A 214 -13.61 -17.89 3.97
CA SER A 214 -13.66 -19.28 3.47
C SER A 214 -14.16 -19.35 2.02
N GLU A 215 -15.13 -18.53 1.63
CA GLU A 215 -15.61 -18.40 0.24
C GLU A 215 -14.48 -17.90 -0.68
N SER A 216 -13.82 -16.80 -0.31
CA SER A 216 -12.67 -16.27 -1.07
C SER A 216 -11.55 -17.30 -1.23
N ALA A 217 -11.21 -18.02 -0.16
CA ALA A 217 -10.16 -19.03 -0.16
C ALA A 217 -10.40 -20.15 -1.19
N GLN A 218 -11.67 -20.55 -1.40
CA GLN A 218 -12.03 -21.61 -2.36
C GLN A 218 -11.73 -21.21 -3.82
N GLY A 219 -11.75 -19.92 -4.13
CA GLY A 219 -11.40 -19.40 -5.46
C GLY A 219 -9.90 -19.31 -5.73
N VAL A 220 -9.05 -19.45 -4.71
CA VAL A 220 -7.61 -19.29 -4.81
C VAL A 220 -6.92 -20.67 -4.91
N PRO A 221 -6.03 -20.92 -5.89
CA PRO A 221 -5.32 -22.21 -6.01
C PRO A 221 -4.56 -22.65 -4.75
N LEU A 222 -3.98 -21.73 -3.98
CA LEU A 222 -3.37 -22.02 -2.68
C LEU A 222 -4.38 -22.27 -1.56
N ASN A 223 -5.69 -22.22 -1.84
CA ASN A 223 -6.81 -22.52 -0.94
C ASN A 223 -6.78 -21.75 0.38
N ARG A 224 -6.35 -20.51 0.32
CA ARG A 224 -6.38 -19.55 1.44
C ARG A 224 -6.33 -18.10 0.94
N VAL A 225 -6.76 -17.21 1.78
CA VAL A 225 -6.59 -15.75 1.61
C VAL A 225 -5.15 -15.38 2.04
N CYS A 226 -4.58 -14.36 1.42
CA CYS A 226 -3.27 -13.82 1.78
C CYS A 226 -3.35 -13.08 3.13
N SER A 227 -2.30 -13.11 3.92
CA SER A 227 -2.21 -12.27 5.12
C SER A 227 -1.63 -10.88 4.80
N ALA A 228 -1.92 -9.90 5.67
CA ALA A 228 -1.34 -8.55 5.52
C ALA A 228 0.19 -8.57 5.68
N GLU A 229 0.72 -9.47 6.50
CA GLU A 229 2.16 -9.66 6.73
C GLU A 229 2.86 -10.21 5.48
N GLU A 230 2.22 -11.09 4.70
CA GLU A 230 2.79 -11.57 3.43
C GLU A 230 2.92 -10.43 2.42
N VAL A 231 1.94 -9.52 2.37
CA VAL A 231 2.05 -8.29 1.56
C VAL A 231 3.17 -7.40 2.08
N ALA A 232 3.27 -7.20 3.40
CA ALA A 232 4.34 -6.42 4.01
C ALA A 232 5.73 -6.97 3.66
N HIS A 233 5.93 -8.29 3.70
CA HIS A 233 7.19 -8.92 3.30
C HIS A 233 7.51 -8.66 1.82
N MET A 234 6.51 -8.69 0.93
CA MET A 234 6.71 -8.34 -0.48
C MET A 234 7.07 -6.86 -0.66
N VAL A 235 6.48 -5.95 0.14
CA VAL A 235 6.84 -4.52 0.16
C VAL A 235 8.29 -4.35 0.60
N LEU A 236 8.71 -5.00 1.68
CA LEU A 236 10.10 -4.95 2.14
C LEU A 236 11.05 -5.47 1.08
N TYR A 237 10.73 -6.60 0.43
CA TYR A 237 11.54 -7.11 -0.68
C TYR A 237 11.66 -6.08 -1.81
N ALA A 238 10.52 -5.53 -2.27
CA ALA A 238 10.50 -4.53 -3.34
C ALA A 238 11.31 -3.27 -2.99
N ALA A 239 11.31 -2.87 -1.72
CA ALA A 239 12.04 -1.71 -1.22
C ALA A 239 13.54 -1.99 -0.97
N SER A 240 13.95 -3.25 -0.83
CA SER A 240 15.32 -3.65 -0.49
C SER A 240 16.27 -3.58 -1.68
N ASP A 241 17.56 -3.61 -1.38
CA ASP A 241 18.65 -3.70 -2.37
C ASP A 241 18.62 -5.01 -3.16
N SER A 242 17.99 -6.06 -2.63
CA SER A 242 17.79 -7.32 -3.35
C SER A 242 16.89 -7.19 -4.57
N ALA A 243 16.09 -6.12 -4.65
CA ALA A 243 15.19 -5.81 -5.76
C ALA A 243 15.71 -4.67 -6.67
N ASN A 244 16.99 -4.34 -6.63
CA ASN A 244 17.57 -3.17 -7.34
C ASN A 244 17.39 -3.20 -8.87
N PHE A 245 17.06 -4.35 -9.45
CA PHE A 245 16.77 -4.47 -10.89
C PHE A 245 15.28 -4.60 -11.20
N ILE A 246 14.40 -4.31 -10.23
CA ILE A 246 12.95 -4.37 -10.37
C ILE A 246 12.37 -2.96 -10.33
N THR A 247 11.77 -2.53 -11.43
CA THR A 247 10.99 -1.28 -11.52
C THR A 247 9.91 -1.41 -12.60
N GLY A 248 8.73 -0.83 -12.39
CA GLY A 248 7.63 -0.76 -13.35
C GLY A 248 6.87 -2.07 -13.60
N TYR A 249 7.37 -3.22 -13.17
CA TYR A 249 6.73 -4.51 -13.40
C TYR A 249 5.96 -4.98 -12.17
N PRO A 250 4.71 -5.49 -12.32
CA PRO A 250 3.89 -5.85 -11.18
C PRO A 250 4.44 -7.10 -10.46
N LEU A 251 4.57 -7.00 -9.14
CA LEU A 251 4.79 -8.13 -8.27
C LEU A 251 3.42 -8.64 -7.82
N VAL A 252 3.01 -9.77 -8.38
CA VAL A 252 1.71 -10.38 -8.13
C VAL A 252 1.78 -11.29 -6.90
N LEU A 253 0.83 -11.14 -5.98
CA LEU A 253 0.73 -11.92 -4.75
C LEU A 253 -0.74 -12.35 -4.55
N ASP A 254 -1.20 -13.29 -5.37
CA ASP A 254 -2.61 -13.67 -5.50
C ASP A 254 -2.88 -15.17 -5.29
N GLY A 255 -1.89 -15.92 -4.82
CA GLY A 255 -2.03 -17.38 -4.59
C GLY A 255 -2.29 -18.20 -5.85
N GLY A 256 -1.99 -17.64 -7.04
CA GLY A 256 -2.21 -18.28 -8.34
C GLY A 256 -3.57 -17.95 -8.97
N ASN A 257 -4.34 -17.04 -8.41
CA ASN A 257 -5.68 -16.70 -8.89
C ASN A 257 -5.72 -16.18 -10.34
N ARG A 258 -4.58 -15.65 -10.84
CA ARG A 258 -4.43 -15.10 -12.20
C ARG A 258 -3.39 -15.86 -13.06
N ALA A 259 -2.98 -17.04 -12.63
CA ALA A 259 -2.02 -17.87 -13.37
C ALA A 259 -2.62 -18.49 -14.65
#